data_3e0ac2d815b81e85fe06e4a5a2e572bb
#
_entry.id   3e0ac2d815b81e85fe06e4a5a2e572bb
#
_cell.length_a   1.000
_cell.length_b   1.000
_cell.length_c   1.000
_cell.angle_alpha   90.00
_cell.angle_beta   90.00
_cell.angle_gamma   90.00
#
_symmetry.space_group_name_H-M   'P 1'
#
loop_
_entity.id
_entity.type
_entity.pdbx_description
1 polymer ?
#
loop_
_entity_poly.entity_id
_entity_poly.type
_entity_poly.pdbx_seq_one_letter_code
_entity_poly.pdbx_strand_id
1 'polypeptide(L)'
;MAAIPLSTRLSYGVGQLSDGVKQSAFSTFLFFYYNQVLGLSGSLAGSAALLALLVDAITDPMVGQLSDRLQSRWGRRHPFMLAGAVPFGIAIFILFSPPADLSQAALFAWMLGGAISVRLMLTLFYVPHLSLGAELAKDYYGRT
;
A
#
# COMPACT_ATOMS: atom_id res chain seq x y z
N MET A 1 0.54 -31.53 -19.12
CA MET A 1 0.80 -30.26 -18.40
C MET A 1 -0.04 -29.18 -19.03
N ALA A 2 -1.17 -28.79 -18.43
CA ALA A 2 -1.96 -27.67 -18.93
C ALA A 2 -1.23 -26.36 -18.57
N ALA A 3 -0.73 -25.66 -19.58
CA ALA A 3 -0.04 -24.40 -19.37
C ALA A 3 -1.04 -23.36 -18.85
N ILE A 4 -0.65 -22.56 -17.86
CA ILE A 4 -1.46 -21.43 -17.39
C ILE A 4 -1.82 -20.57 -18.60
N PRO A 5 -3.10 -20.24 -18.84
CA PRO A 5 -3.51 -19.40 -19.96
C PRO A 5 -2.67 -18.12 -19.98
N LEU A 6 -2.20 -17.75 -21.16
CA LEU A 6 -1.36 -16.54 -21.33
C LEU A 6 -2.07 -15.30 -20.79
N SER A 7 -3.41 -15.23 -20.89
CA SER A 7 -4.24 -14.17 -20.32
C SER A 7 -4.09 -14.03 -18.82
N THR A 8 -4.06 -15.14 -18.08
CA THR A 8 -3.89 -15.14 -16.61
C THR A 8 -2.48 -14.67 -16.22
N ARG A 9 -1.46 -15.12 -16.96
CA ARG A 9 -0.07 -14.69 -16.77
C ARG A 9 0.11 -13.21 -17.04
N LEU A 10 -0.48 -12.72 -18.13
CA LEU A 10 -0.43 -11.31 -18.50
C LEU A 10 -1.18 -10.43 -17.49
N SER A 11 -2.37 -10.83 -17.06
CA SER A 11 -3.15 -10.09 -16.06
C SER A 11 -2.40 -9.97 -14.73
N TYR A 12 -1.74 -11.04 -14.29
CA TYR A 12 -0.93 -11.02 -13.07
C TYR A 12 0.32 -10.15 -13.23
N GLY A 13 1.02 -10.26 -14.37
CA GLY A 13 2.20 -9.45 -14.68
C GLY A 13 1.88 -7.95 -14.78
N VAL A 14 0.78 -7.57 -15.41
CA VAL A 14 0.31 -6.17 -15.48
C VAL A 14 -0.03 -5.64 -14.08
N GLY A 15 -0.62 -6.46 -13.21
CA GLY A 15 -0.89 -6.10 -11.81
C GLY A 15 0.40 -5.77 -11.05
N GLN A 16 1.44 -6.60 -11.20
CA GLN A 16 2.74 -6.38 -10.53
C GLN A 16 3.48 -5.16 -11.07
N LEU A 17 3.48 -4.93 -12.37
CA LEU A 17 4.04 -3.72 -12.97
C LEU A 17 3.33 -2.45 -12.49
N SER A 18 2.01 -2.49 -12.45
CA SER A 18 1.17 -1.39 -11.94
C SER A 18 1.52 -1.04 -10.49
N ASP A 19 1.80 -2.04 -9.67
CA ASP A 19 2.14 -1.84 -8.27
C ASP A 19 3.54 -1.23 -8.10
N GLY A 20 4.54 -1.73 -8.81
CA GLY A 20 5.89 -1.15 -8.79
C GLY A 20 5.91 0.30 -9.27
N VAL A 21 5.17 0.63 -10.31
CA VAL A 21 5.03 2.01 -10.81
C VAL A 21 4.34 2.91 -9.78
N LYS A 22 3.26 2.46 -9.17
CA LYS A 22 2.56 3.21 -8.10
C LYS A 22 3.48 3.47 -6.91
N GLN A 23 4.21 2.46 -6.44
CA GLN A 23 5.09 2.60 -5.29
C GLN A 23 6.21 3.61 -5.56
N SER A 24 6.86 3.52 -6.70
CA SER A 24 7.93 4.44 -7.11
C SER A 24 7.40 5.85 -7.34
N ALA A 25 6.30 5.98 -8.06
CA ALA A 25 5.65 7.27 -8.30
C ALA A 25 5.21 7.92 -7.00
N PHE A 26 4.52 7.17 -6.12
CA PHE A 26 4.04 7.68 -4.86
C PHE A 26 5.19 8.20 -3.97
N SER A 27 6.26 7.44 -3.78
CA SER A 27 7.37 7.86 -2.94
C SER A 27 8.14 9.05 -3.53
N THR A 28 8.35 9.07 -4.85
CA THR A 28 9.02 10.18 -5.55
C THR A 28 8.17 11.45 -5.53
N PHE A 29 6.87 11.34 -5.87
CA PHE A 29 5.97 12.49 -5.86
C PHE A 29 5.73 13.04 -4.46
N LEU A 30 5.61 12.17 -3.46
CA LEU A 30 5.43 12.58 -2.08
C LEU A 30 6.62 13.40 -1.59
N PHE A 31 7.84 12.89 -1.82
CA PHE A 31 9.06 13.58 -1.43
C PHE A 31 9.18 14.93 -2.16
N PHE A 32 8.97 14.93 -3.48
CA PHE A 32 9.03 16.14 -4.29
C PHE A 32 8.02 17.20 -3.82
N TYR A 33 6.77 16.80 -3.60
CA TYR A 33 5.70 17.70 -3.18
C TYR A 33 6.01 18.35 -1.83
N TYR A 34 6.37 17.57 -0.82
CA TYR A 34 6.67 18.11 0.50
C TYR A 34 7.97 18.92 0.55
N ASN A 35 8.99 18.49 -0.17
CA ASN A 35 10.29 19.18 -0.16
C ASN A 35 10.30 20.40 -1.09
N GLN A 36 9.86 20.27 -2.34
CA GLN A 36 9.99 21.34 -3.35
C GLN A 36 8.80 22.30 -3.37
N VAL A 37 7.59 21.83 -3.12
CA VAL A 37 6.38 22.65 -3.19
C VAL A 37 6.04 23.26 -1.85
N LEU A 38 6.06 22.45 -0.78
CA LEU A 38 5.69 22.89 0.58
C LEU A 38 6.88 23.39 1.40
N GLY A 39 8.10 23.22 0.91
CA GLY A 39 9.31 23.72 1.57
C GLY A 39 9.74 22.97 2.82
N LEU A 40 9.30 21.72 3.00
CA LEU A 40 9.79 20.87 4.09
C LEU A 40 11.26 20.52 3.85
N SER A 41 12.11 20.63 4.87
CA SER A 41 13.52 20.30 4.72
C SER A 41 13.71 18.85 4.26
N GLY A 42 14.67 18.60 3.36
CA GLY A 42 14.90 17.27 2.79
C GLY A 42 15.24 16.21 3.85
N SER A 43 15.90 16.60 4.94
CA SER A 43 16.19 15.71 6.07
C SER A 43 14.91 15.27 6.80
N LEU A 44 13.96 16.19 7.01
CA LEU A 44 12.68 15.88 7.63
C LEU A 44 11.82 15.03 6.69
N ALA A 45 11.75 15.38 5.41
CA ALA A 45 11.00 14.60 4.42
C ALA A 45 11.57 13.16 4.28
N GLY A 46 12.90 13.03 4.25
CA GLY A 46 13.58 11.72 4.22
C GLY A 46 13.34 10.89 5.48
N SER A 47 13.41 11.52 6.67
CA SER A 47 13.13 10.83 7.92
C SER A 47 11.66 10.41 8.05
N ALA A 48 10.71 11.22 7.59
CA ALA A 48 9.30 10.83 7.53
C ALA A 48 9.07 9.61 6.64
N ALA A 49 9.70 9.58 5.45
CA ALA A 49 9.63 8.45 4.54
C ALA A 49 10.25 7.17 5.15
N LEU A 50 11.40 7.29 5.83
CA LEU A 50 12.05 6.19 6.52
C LEU A 50 11.17 5.64 7.65
N LEU A 51 10.61 6.51 8.49
CA LEU A 51 9.73 6.09 9.58
C LEU A 51 8.47 5.39 9.05
N ALA A 52 7.87 5.90 7.99
CA ALA A 52 6.74 5.26 7.34
C ALA A 52 7.10 3.85 6.82
N LEU A 53 8.30 3.66 6.25
CA LEU A 53 8.80 2.36 5.80
C LEU A 53 9.02 1.38 6.96
N LEU A 54 9.50 1.86 8.10
CA LEU A 54 9.65 1.03 9.31
C LEU A 54 8.29 0.57 9.85
N VAL A 55 7.27 1.41 9.77
CA VAL A 55 5.90 1.02 10.12
C VAL A 55 5.39 -0.09 9.20
N ASP A 56 5.63 0.00 7.87
CA ASP A 56 5.27 -1.07 6.93
C ASP A 56 5.91 -2.42 7.31
N ALA A 57 7.21 -2.41 7.62
CA ALA A 57 7.92 -3.62 7.99
C ALA A 57 7.29 -4.37 9.18
N ILE A 58 6.59 -3.64 10.05
CA ILE A 58 5.86 -4.21 11.20
C ILE A 58 4.41 -4.56 10.82
N THR A 59 3.74 -3.68 10.08
CA THR A 59 2.29 -3.82 9.82
C THR A 59 1.99 -4.85 8.74
N ASP A 60 2.84 -5.02 7.73
CA ASP A 60 2.63 -5.99 6.67
C ASP A 60 2.48 -7.44 7.17
N PRO A 61 3.40 -7.97 8.02
CA PRO A 61 3.22 -9.31 8.58
C PRO A 61 2.05 -9.40 9.55
N MET A 62 1.71 -8.33 10.28
CA MET A 62 0.55 -8.31 11.18
C MET A 62 -0.76 -8.41 10.39
N VAL A 63 -0.91 -7.62 9.34
CA VAL A 63 -2.09 -7.65 8.47
C VAL A 63 -2.17 -9.00 7.74
N GLY A 64 -1.05 -9.56 7.30
CA GLY A 64 -0.99 -10.91 6.72
C GLY A 64 -1.57 -11.96 7.66
N GLN A 65 -1.08 -12.03 8.89
CA GLN A 65 -1.58 -12.97 9.89
C GLN A 65 -3.05 -12.74 10.26
N LEU A 66 -3.48 -11.48 10.36
CA LEU A 66 -4.85 -11.13 10.67
C LEU A 66 -5.81 -11.53 9.55
N SER A 67 -5.42 -11.27 8.30
CA SER A 67 -6.22 -11.66 7.13
C SER A 67 -6.38 -13.17 6.99
N ASP A 68 -5.35 -13.94 7.38
CA ASP A 68 -5.40 -15.40 7.33
C ASP A 68 -6.30 -16.02 8.40
N ARG A 69 -6.48 -15.36 9.54
CA ARG A 69 -7.32 -15.81 10.66
C ARG A 69 -8.80 -15.47 10.48
N LEU A 70 -9.12 -14.46 9.71
CA LEU A 70 -10.52 -14.02 9.54
C LEU A 70 -11.29 -14.95 8.61
N GLN A 71 -12.42 -15.45 9.12
CA GLN A 71 -13.40 -16.21 8.33
C GLN A 71 -14.64 -15.32 8.15
N SER A 72 -14.87 -14.86 6.93
CA SER A 72 -16.04 -14.05 6.59
C SER A 72 -16.96 -14.77 5.61
N ARG A 73 -18.27 -14.46 5.66
CA ARG A 73 -19.28 -14.91 4.67
C ARG A 73 -18.94 -14.51 3.23
N TRP A 74 -18.12 -13.47 3.05
CA TRP A 74 -17.71 -12.91 1.76
C TRP A 74 -16.32 -13.41 1.31
N GLY A 75 -15.83 -14.50 1.96
CA GLY A 75 -14.48 -14.99 1.78
C GLY A 75 -13.49 -14.37 2.78
N ARG A 76 -12.33 -15.00 2.94
CA ARG A 76 -11.30 -14.59 3.92
C ARG A 76 -10.78 -13.17 3.71
N ARG A 77 -10.74 -12.68 2.48
CA ARG A 77 -9.91 -11.54 2.07
C ARG A 77 -10.69 -10.37 1.48
N HIS A 78 -11.88 -10.60 0.94
CA HIS A 78 -12.72 -9.55 0.35
C HIS A 78 -13.09 -8.41 1.30
N PRO A 79 -13.41 -8.64 2.59
CA PRO A 79 -13.74 -7.56 3.52
C PRO A 79 -12.59 -6.58 3.74
N PHE A 80 -11.33 -7.08 3.78
CA PHE A 80 -10.15 -6.24 3.94
C PHE A 80 -9.90 -5.35 2.72
N MET A 81 -10.07 -5.93 1.52
CA MET A 81 -9.89 -5.18 0.28
C MET A 81 -10.92 -4.04 0.15
N LEU A 82 -12.17 -4.31 0.50
CA LEU A 82 -13.22 -3.28 0.50
C LEU A 82 -13.00 -2.24 1.60
N ALA A 83 -12.65 -2.67 2.82
CA ALA A 83 -12.38 -1.78 3.94
C ALA A 83 -11.15 -0.88 3.71
N GLY A 84 -10.17 -1.34 2.90
CA GLY A 84 -8.99 -0.56 2.56
C GLY A 84 -9.21 0.47 1.44
N ALA A 85 -10.05 0.15 0.45
CA ALA A 85 -10.15 0.94 -0.79
C ALA A 85 -10.67 2.37 -0.57
N VAL A 86 -11.75 2.55 0.19
CA VAL A 86 -12.34 3.88 0.44
C VAL A 86 -11.45 4.72 1.35
N PRO A 87 -11.01 4.23 2.52
CA PRO A 87 -10.09 4.99 3.38
C PRO A 87 -8.75 5.30 2.70
N PHE A 88 -8.27 4.44 1.79
CA PHE A 88 -7.08 4.71 1.00
C PHE A 88 -7.21 5.98 0.15
N GLY A 89 -8.31 6.14 -0.58
CA GLY A 89 -8.58 7.35 -1.35
C GLY A 89 -8.65 8.61 -0.48
N ILE A 90 -9.31 8.52 0.67
CA ILE A 90 -9.40 9.61 1.65
C ILE A 90 -8.02 9.95 2.22
N ALA A 91 -7.23 8.96 2.57
CA ALA A 91 -5.88 9.16 3.10
C ALA A 91 -4.94 9.84 2.10
N ILE A 92 -5.00 9.46 0.82
CA ILE A 92 -4.27 10.15 -0.25
C ILE A 92 -4.73 11.60 -0.37
N PHE A 93 -6.03 11.85 -0.39
CA PHE A 93 -6.55 13.21 -0.49
C PHE A 93 -6.06 14.09 0.67
N ILE A 94 -6.15 13.61 1.91
CA ILE A 94 -5.66 14.32 3.10
C ILE A 94 -4.15 14.56 3.02
N LEU A 95 -3.38 13.55 2.62
CA LEU A 95 -1.92 13.65 2.52
C LEU A 95 -1.49 14.77 1.56
N PHE A 96 -2.15 14.91 0.42
CA PHE A 96 -1.85 15.93 -0.59
C PHE A 96 -2.62 17.24 -0.41
N SER A 97 -3.35 17.41 0.69
CA SER A 97 -4.10 18.63 1.01
C SER A 97 -3.75 19.14 2.42
N PRO A 98 -2.46 19.40 2.72
CA PRO A 98 -2.10 19.95 4.02
C PRO A 98 -2.70 21.37 4.18
N PRO A 99 -3.10 21.77 5.40
CA PRO A 99 -3.50 23.14 5.68
C PRO A 99 -2.40 24.15 5.34
N ALA A 100 -2.80 25.35 4.96
CA ALA A 100 -1.84 26.43 4.72
C ALA A 100 -1.12 26.83 6.02
N ASP A 101 0.08 27.39 5.89
CA ASP A 101 0.87 28.01 6.97
C ASP A 101 1.28 27.05 8.11
N LEU A 102 1.51 25.78 7.81
CA LEU A 102 2.05 24.83 8.78
C LEU A 102 3.54 25.11 9.06
N SER A 103 3.92 25.04 10.35
CA SER A 103 5.33 25.03 10.74
C SER A 103 6.04 23.79 10.21
N GLN A 104 7.38 23.80 10.13
CA GLN A 104 8.17 22.65 9.69
C GLN A 104 7.85 21.35 10.48
N ALA A 105 7.66 21.47 11.79
CA ALA A 105 7.30 20.36 12.66
C ALA A 105 5.88 19.83 12.38
N ALA A 106 4.92 20.73 12.17
CA ALA A 106 3.55 20.36 11.86
C ALA A 106 3.44 19.73 10.46
N LEU A 107 4.18 20.24 9.49
CA LEU A 107 4.24 19.73 8.13
C LEU A 107 4.90 18.33 8.11
N PHE A 108 5.96 18.13 8.90
CA PHE A 108 6.56 16.80 9.12
C PHE A 108 5.56 15.81 9.72
N ALA A 109 4.85 16.19 10.78
CA ALA A 109 3.84 15.35 11.41
C ALA A 109 2.69 15.00 10.46
N TRP A 110 2.26 15.98 9.65
CA TRP A 110 1.23 15.77 8.63
C TRP A 110 1.68 14.79 7.54
N MET A 111 2.89 14.98 7.01
CA MET A 111 3.49 14.06 6.04
C MET A 111 3.62 12.64 6.60
N LEU A 112 4.17 12.51 7.80
CA LEU A 112 4.38 11.22 8.46
C LEU A 112 3.06 10.51 8.73
N GLY A 113 2.10 11.19 9.36
CA GLY A 113 0.79 10.62 9.67
C GLY A 113 -0.01 10.24 8.42
N GLY A 114 0.01 11.11 7.40
CA GLY A 114 -0.63 10.83 6.11
C GLY A 114 0.04 9.67 5.37
N ALA A 115 1.37 9.63 5.32
CA ALA A 115 2.11 8.53 4.68
C ALA A 115 1.85 7.19 5.38
N ILE A 116 1.88 7.14 6.71
CA ILE A 116 1.53 5.94 7.48
C ILE A 116 0.09 5.52 7.19
N SER A 117 -0.87 6.44 7.18
CA SER A 117 -2.28 6.14 6.90
C SER A 117 -2.46 5.53 5.50
N VAL A 118 -1.87 6.14 4.48
CA VAL A 118 -1.91 5.64 3.11
C VAL A 118 -1.32 4.24 3.01
N ARG A 119 -0.17 4.01 3.64
CA ARG A 119 0.52 2.71 3.64
C ARG A 119 -0.29 1.63 4.36
N LEU A 120 -0.83 1.93 5.53
CA LEU A 120 -1.71 1.00 6.26
C LEU A 120 -2.94 0.59 5.43
N MET A 121 -3.59 1.53 4.77
CA MET A 121 -4.75 1.24 3.92
C MET A 121 -4.34 0.44 2.68
N LEU A 122 -3.17 0.72 2.11
CA LEU A 122 -2.60 -0.05 1.00
C LEU A 122 -2.28 -1.48 1.44
N THR A 123 -1.67 -1.67 2.61
CA THR A 123 -1.35 -3.00 3.17
C THR A 123 -2.62 -3.83 3.40
N LEU A 124 -3.70 -3.22 3.91
CA LEU A 124 -5.00 -3.89 4.07
C LEU A 124 -5.58 -4.40 2.74
N PHE A 125 -5.30 -3.72 1.66
CA PHE A 125 -5.73 -4.13 0.32
C PHE A 125 -4.75 -5.13 -0.32
N TYR A 126 -3.46 -4.83 -0.29
CA TYR A 126 -2.43 -5.49 -1.09
C TYR A 126 -2.02 -6.86 -0.54
N VAL A 127 -1.84 -6.99 0.78
CA VAL A 127 -1.42 -8.25 1.41
C VAL A 127 -2.43 -9.38 1.18
N PRO A 128 -3.75 -9.21 1.38
CA PRO A 128 -4.74 -10.20 1.00
C PRO A 128 -4.76 -10.51 -0.50
N HIS A 129 -4.53 -9.52 -1.35
CA HIS A 129 -4.48 -9.69 -2.80
C HIS A 129 -3.32 -10.58 -3.25
N LEU A 130 -2.12 -10.35 -2.73
CA LEU A 130 -0.94 -11.19 -2.99
C LEU A 130 -1.14 -12.64 -2.57
N SER A 131 -1.74 -12.84 -1.41
CA SER A 131 -1.99 -14.18 -0.86
C SER A 131 -3.00 -14.96 -1.71
N LEU A 132 -3.98 -14.29 -2.34
CA LEU A 132 -4.90 -14.90 -3.32
C LEU A 132 -4.14 -15.44 -4.53
N GLY A 133 -3.17 -14.68 -5.06
CA GLY A 133 -2.33 -15.13 -6.17
C GLY A 133 -1.53 -16.39 -5.85
N ALA A 134 -0.99 -16.47 -4.62
CA ALA A 134 -0.26 -17.66 -4.16
C ALA A 134 -1.15 -18.90 -3.98
N GLU A 135 -2.40 -18.73 -3.55
CA GLU A 135 -3.38 -19.84 -3.45
C GLU A 135 -3.78 -20.38 -4.82
N LEU A 136 -4.01 -19.50 -5.79
CA LEU A 136 -4.31 -19.88 -7.17
C LEU A 136 -3.15 -20.66 -7.82
N ALA A 137 -1.90 -20.31 -7.49
CA ALA A 137 -0.72 -21.04 -7.95
C ALA A 137 -0.60 -22.44 -7.32
N LYS A 138 -0.92 -22.59 -6.03
CA LYS A 138 -0.91 -23.88 -5.32
C LYS A 138 -1.97 -24.87 -5.83
N ASP A 139 -3.15 -24.39 -6.16
CA ASP A 139 -4.23 -25.18 -6.73
C ASP A 139 -3.86 -25.75 -8.11
N TYR A 140 -2.97 -25.04 -8.80
CA TYR A 140 -2.47 -25.46 -10.12
C TYR A 140 -1.38 -26.54 -10.03
N TYR A 141 -0.48 -26.50 -9.04
CA TYR A 141 0.58 -27.51 -8.85
C TYR A 141 0.15 -28.70 -7.98
N GLY A 142 -0.93 -28.60 -7.25
CA GLY A 142 -1.44 -29.67 -6.39
C GLY A 142 -2.37 -30.68 -7.07
N ARG A 143 -2.61 -30.55 -8.37
CA ARG A 143 -3.44 -31.45 -9.19
C ARG A 143 -2.64 -32.38 -10.12
N THR A 144 -1.38 -32.62 -9.81
CA THR A 144 -0.59 -33.72 -10.38
C THR A 144 -0.35 -34.79 -9.27
#